data_db2d059716e8dc2deb03916971159422
#
_entry.id   db2d059716e8dc2deb03916971159422
#
_cell.length_a   1.000
_cell.length_b   1.000
_cell.length_c   1.000
_cell.angle_alpha   90.00
_cell.angle_beta   90.00
_cell.angle_gamma   90.00
#
_symmetry.space_group_name_H-M   'P 1'
#
loop_
_entity.id
_entity.type
_entity.pdbx_description
1 polymer ?
#
loop_
_entity_poly.entity_id
_entity_poly.type
_entity_poly.pdbx_seq_one_letter_code
_entity_poly.pdbx_strand_id
1 'polypeptide(L)'
;MTKKMLIDAAHPEETRVVVVDGTRIEEFDFESQSKKQLRGNIYLAKVTRVEPSLQAAFIEYGGNRHGFLAFNEIHPDYYQIPLADRETLMRQQAEEEDEPSNGNGNSRHRAAESDDEDGENGASEDEDDVMEEELARRRRRLMKNYKIQEVIRRRQIMLVQVVKEERGNKGAALTTYLSLAGRYGVLMPNTARGGGISRKITVAADRKKLKTIVQSLDVPQGMGLIVRTAGAKRTKTEIKR
;
A
#
# COMPACT_ATOMS: atom_id res chain seq x y z
N MET A 1 -34.29 -5.60 -0.82
CA MET A 1 -34.22 -4.79 0.41
C MET A 1 -33.32 -3.59 0.14
N THR A 2 -33.71 -2.40 0.59
CA THR A 2 -32.94 -1.17 0.33
C THR A 2 -31.91 -0.96 1.44
N LYS A 3 -30.64 -0.91 1.07
CA LYS A 3 -29.58 -0.53 2.00
C LYS A 3 -29.73 0.92 2.38
N LYS A 4 -29.55 1.24 3.67
CA LYS A 4 -29.60 2.59 4.21
C LYS A 4 -28.26 2.93 4.83
N MET A 5 -27.79 4.14 4.59
CA MET A 5 -26.64 4.72 5.29
C MET A 5 -27.18 5.74 6.30
N LEU A 6 -26.84 5.54 7.54
CA LEU A 6 -27.17 6.44 8.65
C LEU A 6 -25.89 7.15 9.08
N ILE A 7 -25.94 8.47 9.16
CA ILE A 7 -24.81 9.31 9.57
C ILE A 7 -25.25 10.11 10.81
N ASP A 8 -24.54 9.91 11.89
CA ASP A 8 -24.70 10.69 13.12
C ASP A 8 -23.48 11.61 13.30
N ALA A 9 -23.70 12.89 13.19
CA ALA A 9 -22.76 13.97 13.42
C ALA A 9 -23.27 14.96 14.48
N ALA A 10 -24.15 14.48 15.40
CA ALA A 10 -24.73 15.31 16.45
C ALA A 10 -23.66 15.78 17.46
N HIS A 11 -22.60 14.99 17.63
CA HIS A 11 -21.48 15.34 18.48
C HIS A 11 -20.31 15.88 17.64
N PRO A 12 -19.83 17.12 17.89
CA PRO A 12 -18.75 17.70 17.11
C PRO A 12 -17.43 16.96 17.24
N GLU A 13 -17.26 16.15 18.28
CA GLU A 13 -16.03 15.40 18.56
C GLU A 13 -15.97 14.07 17.84
N GLU A 14 -17.11 13.52 17.40
CA GLU A 14 -17.20 12.20 16.80
C GLU A 14 -18.30 12.14 15.75
N THR A 15 -17.97 11.60 14.58
CA THR A 15 -18.93 11.28 13.51
C THR A 15 -19.01 9.75 13.36
N ARG A 16 -20.23 9.22 13.35
CA ARG A 16 -20.49 7.77 13.21
C ARG A 16 -21.26 7.52 11.91
N VAL A 17 -20.87 6.49 11.20
CA VAL A 17 -21.53 6.07 9.94
C VAL A 17 -21.88 4.59 10.05
N VAL A 18 -23.12 4.25 9.73
CA VAL A 18 -23.62 2.87 9.75
C VAL A 18 -24.31 2.56 8.43
N VAL A 19 -23.97 1.46 7.82
CA VAL A 19 -24.69 0.90 6.67
C VAL A 19 -25.51 -0.30 7.14
N VAL A 20 -26.82 -0.22 6.94
CA VAL A 20 -27.75 -1.27 7.34
C VAL A 20 -28.50 -1.86 6.16
N ASP A 21 -28.74 -3.16 6.18
CA ASP A 21 -29.64 -3.87 5.27
C ASP A 21 -30.79 -4.46 6.11
N GLY A 22 -31.96 -3.80 6.05
CA GLY A 22 -33.06 -4.08 6.95
C GLY A 22 -32.68 -3.78 8.41
N THR A 23 -32.59 -4.84 9.25
CA THR A 23 -32.18 -4.75 10.67
C THR A 23 -30.73 -5.15 10.91
N ARG A 24 -30.02 -5.60 9.86
CA ARG A 24 -28.64 -6.08 9.95
C ARG A 24 -27.67 -4.94 9.69
N ILE A 25 -26.71 -4.74 10.60
CA ILE A 25 -25.57 -3.85 10.36
C ILE A 25 -24.62 -4.57 9.42
N GLU A 26 -24.31 -3.95 8.26
CA GLU A 26 -23.32 -4.44 7.31
C GLU A 26 -21.94 -3.80 7.52
N GLU A 27 -21.94 -2.52 7.88
CA GLU A 27 -20.72 -1.77 8.03
C GLU A 27 -20.91 -0.68 9.09
N PHE A 28 -19.92 -0.52 9.95
CA PHE A 28 -19.90 0.53 10.97
C PHE A 28 -18.52 1.19 10.95
N ASP A 29 -18.49 2.50 10.90
CA ASP A 29 -17.27 3.28 10.98
C ASP A 29 -17.50 4.52 11.85
N PHE A 30 -16.43 5.00 12.48
CA PHE A 30 -16.48 6.23 13.25
C PHE A 30 -15.16 7.00 13.14
N GLU A 31 -15.25 8.31 13.13
CA GLU A 31 -14.11 9.22 13.12
C GLU A 31 -14.17 10.16 14.31
N SER A 32 -13.09 10.22 15.09
CA SER A 32 -12.94 11.19 16.18
C SER A 32 -11.98 12.29 15.78
N GLN A 33 -12.34 13.54 16.03
CA GLN A 33 -11.48 14.70 15.72
C GLN A 33 -10.14 14.67 16.46
N SER A 34 -10.10 14.08 17.65
CA SER A 34 -8.89 13.97 18.48
C SER A 34 -7.93 12.86 18.00
N LYS A 35 -8.43 11.89 17.22
CA LYS A 35 -7.66 10.74 16.73
C LYS A 35 -7.90 10.50 15.24
N LYS A 36 -7.59 11.50 14.41
CA LYS A 36 -7.63 11.32 12.95
C LYS A 36 -6.57 10.31 12.54
N GLN A 37 -6.99 9.21 11.93
CA GLN A 37 -6.09 8.24 11.36
C GLN A 37 -5.41 8.86 10.12
N LEU A 38 -4.10 8.95 10.16
CA LEU A 38 -3.31 9.47 9.03
C LEU A 38 -2.92 8.36 8.04
N ARG A 39 -2.96 7.09 8.47
CA ARG A 39 -2.62 5.94 7.62
C ARG A 39 -3.48 5.92 6.36
N GLY A 40 -2.83 5.75 5.22
CA GLY A 40 -3.48 5.74 3.91
C GLY A 40 -3.68 7.13 3.28
N ASN A 41 -3.54 8.21 4.03
CA ASN A 41 -3.65 9.57 3.49
C ASN A 41 -2.49 9.87 2.53
N ILE A 42 -2.79 10.64 1.49
CA ILE A 42 -1.84 11.06 0.47
C ILE A 42 -1.62 12.56 0.57
N TYR A 43 -0.36 12.97 0.55
CA TYR A 43 0.04 14.36 0.68
C TYR A 43 1.01 14.76 -0.43
N LEU A 44 0.90 16.02 -0.87
CA LEU A 44 1.95 16.66 -1.63
C LEU A 44 3.02 17.14 -0.64
N ALA A 45 4.23 16.61 -0.76
CA ALA A 45 5.26 16.76 0.24
C ALA A 45 6.59 17.21 -0.35
N LYS A 46 7.48 17.71 0.50
CA LYS A 46 8.77 18.27 0.11
C LYS A 46 9.91 17.60 0.88
N VAL A 47 10.96 17.22 0.17
CA VAL A 47 12.21 16.71 0.78
C VAL A 47 12.92 17.82 1.54
N THR A 48 13.07 17.66 2.85
CA THR A 48 13.80 18.61 3.71
C THR A 48 15.28 18.27 3.80
N ARG A 49 15.58 16.98 3.98
CA ARG A 49 16.94 16.47 4.13
C ARG A 49 17.05 15.05 3.58
N VAL A 50 18.16 14.75 2.94
CA VAL A 50 18.56 13.39 2.56
C VAL A 50 19.63 12.93 3.55
N GLU A 51 19.47 11.71 4.05
CA GLU A 51 20.40 11.09 5.01
C GLU A 51 21.05 9.85 4.38
N PRO A 52 22.26 9.98 3.85
CA PRO A 52 22.94 8.88 3.16
C PRO A 52 23.22 7.66 4.06
N SER A 53 23.50 7.90 5.34
CA SER A 53 23.79 6.83 6.30
C SER A 53 22.61 5.89 6.53
N LEU A 54 21.38 6.42 6.42
CA LEU A 54 20.15 5.68 6.57
C LEU A 54 19.55 5.25 5.23
N GLN A 55 20.10 5.68 4.10
CA GLN A 55 19.48 5.57 2.77
C GLN A 55 18.01 5.99 2.82
N ALA A 56 17.75 7.18 3.37
CA ALA A 56 16.40 7.70 3.58
C ALA A 56 16.36 9.23 3.42
N ALA A 57 15.16 9.75 3.22
CA ALA A 57 14.88 11.17 3.19
C ALA A 57 13.90 11.55 4.31
N PHE A 58 14.05 12.76 4.85
CA PHE A 58 13.09 13.37 5.75
C PHE A 58 12.20 14.31 4.93
N ILE A 59 10.89 14.16 5.13
CA ILE A 59 9.85 14.74 4.31
C ILE A 59 8.95 15.66 5.13
N GLU A 60 8.72 16.88 4.65
CA GLU A 60 7.70 17.78 5.16
C GLU A 60 6.40 17.52 4.40
N TYR A 61 5.39 16.99 5.06
CA TYR A 61 4.10 16.62 4.48
C TYR A 61 2.91 17.31 5.18
N GLY A 62 3.17 18.24 6.10
CA GLY A 62 2.15 18.98 6.86
C GLY A 62 1.77 18.35 8.20
N GLY A 63 2.44 17.25 8.60
CA GLY A 63 2.32 16.69 9.94
C GLY A 63 3.13 17.46 11.00
N ASN A 64 2.95 17.09 12.26
CA ASN A 64 3.69 17.71 13.38
C ASN A 64 5.20 17.46 13.30
N ARG A 65 5.59 16.37 12.67
CA ARG A 65 6.99 15.93 12.52
C ARG A 65 7.29 15.62 11.07
N HIS A 66 8.58 15.68 10.72
CA HIS A 66 9.02 15.21 9.40
C HIS A 66 8.78 13.71 9.26
N GLY A 67 8.18 13.32 8.14
CA GLY A 67 8.02 11.92 7.80
C GLY A 67 9.35 11.28 7.38
N PHE A 68 9.46 9.99 7.52
CA PHE A 68 10.58 9.17 7.11
C PHE A 68 10.24 8.44 5.80
N LEU A 69 11.03 8.65 4.76
CA LEU A 69 10.88 8.02 3.46
C LEU A 69 12.15 7.25 3.13
N ALA A 70 12.10 5.94 3.22
CA ALA A 70 13.23 5.08 2.87
C ALA A 70 13.44 5.03 1.36
N PHE A 71 14.67 4.82 0.90
CA PHE A 71 15.01 4.85 -0.52
C PHE A 71 14.21 3.84 -1.36
N ASN A 72 13.96 2.67 -0.83
CA ASN A 72 13.14 1.64 -1.46
C ASN A 72 11.65 1.98 -1.60
N GLU A 73 11.18 2.96 -0.83
CA GLU A 73 9.82 3.48 -0.89
C GLU A 73 9.67 4.62 -1.90
N ILE A 74 10.75 4.96 -2.61
CA ILE A 74 10.75 6.03 -3.62
C ILE A 74 10.64 5.40 -5.00
N HIS A 75 9.57 5.74 -5.72
CA HIS A 75 9.34 5.30 -7.09
C HIS A 75 10.39 5.91 -8.04
N PRO A 76 10.92 5.15 -9.03
CA PRO A 76 11.93 5.63 -9.97
C PRO A 76 11.56 6.88 -10.76
N ASP A 77 10.27 7.20 -10.92
CA ASP A 77 9.82 8.44 -11.56
C ASP A 77 10.32 9.70 -10.86
N TYR A 78 10.59 9.61 -9.55
CA TYR A 78 11.15 10.71 -8.78
C TYR A 78 12.67 10.78 -8.84
N TYR A 79 13.35 9.80 -9.47
CA TYR A 79 14.80 9.80 -9.58
C TYR A 79 15.26 10.85 -10.61
N GLN A 80 16.21 11.66 -10.20
CA GLN A 80 16.85 12.64 -11.08
C GLN A 80 18.01 11.98 -11.85
N ILE A 81 17.67 11.06 -12.73
CA ILE A 81 18.56 10.32 -13.60
C ILE A 81 18.16 10.53 -15.06
N PRO A 82 19.06 10.26 -16.04
CA PRO A 82 18.72 10.29 -17.46
C PRO A 82 17.49 9.43 -17.78
N LEU A 83 16.70 9.87 -18.77
CA LEU A 83 15.44 9.20 -19.14
C LEU A 83 15.67 7.74 -19.53
N ALA A 84 16.73 7.46 -20.30
CA ALA A 84 17.10 6.13 -20.72
C ALA A 84 17.38 5.17 -19.55
N ASP A 85 18.05 5.64 -18.52
CA ASP A 85 18.35 4.85 -17.32
C ASP A 85 17.06 4.58 -16.52
N ARG A 86 16.17 5.57 -16.43
CA ARG A 86 14.87 5.42 -15.78
C ARG A 86 13.98 4.41 -16.49
N GLU A 87 13.88 4.49 -17.81
CA GLU A 87 13.12 3.52 -18.62
C GLU A 87 13.67 2.11 -18.47
N THR A 88 15.00 1.97 -18.43
CA THR A 88 15.65 0.67 -18.20
C THR A 88 15.30 0.10 -16.82
N LEU A 89 15.33 0.93 -15.77
CA LEU A 89 14.93 0.52 -14.42
C LEU A 89 13.46 0.11 -14.34
N MET A 90 12.56 0.87 -14.97
CA MET A 90 11.14 0.56 -15.00
C MET A 90 10.86 -0.74 -15.78
N ARG A 91 11.55 -0.95 -16.90
CA ARG A 91 11.41 -2.19 -17.67
C ARG A 91 11.92 -3.39 -16.89
N GLN A 92 13.07 -3.29 -16.23
CA GLN A 92 13.59 -4.35 -15.37
C GLN A 92 12.62 -4.67 -14.21
N GLN A 93 11.98 -3.66 -13.63
CA GLN A 93 10.96 -3.87 -12.61
C GLN A 93 9.73 -4.61 -13.16
N ALA A 94 9.30 -4.28 -14.37
CA ALA A 94 8.17 -4.93 -15.03
C ALA A 94 8.47 -6.37 -15.43
N GLU A 95 9.64 -6.63 -16.03
CA GLU A 95 10.07 -7.98 -16.47
C GLU A 95 10.20 -8.95 -15.28
N GLU A 96 10.67 -8.47 -14.14
CA GLU A 96 10.84 -9.28 -12.94
C GLU A 96 9.52 -9.57 -12.19
N GLU A 97 8.50 -8.76 -12.42
CA GLU A 97 7.14 -8.94 -11.90
C GLU A 97 6.38 -10.00 -12.71
N ASP A 98 6.76 -10.25 -13.96
CA ASP A 98 6.16 -11.26 -14.83
C ASP A 98 6.75 -12.68 -14.63
N GLU A 99 7.89 -12.85 -13.95
CA GLU A 99 8.38 -14.17 -13.63
C GLU A 99 7.44 -14.88 -12.65
N PRO A 100 6.85 -16.04 -13.04
CA PRO A 100 5.99 -16.80 -12.15
C PRO A 100 6.82 -17.23 -10.94
N SER A 101 6.36 -16.86 -9.75
CA SER A 101 6.90 -17.30 -8.46
C SER A 101 6.83 -18.83 -8.40
N ASN A 102 7.84 -19.49 -8.94
CA ASN A 102 8.02 -20.93 -8.81
C ASN A 102 8.50 -21.17 -7.38
N GLY A 103 7.54 -21.46 -6.51
CA GLY A 103 7.75 -21.68 -5.10
C GLY A 103 8.55 -22.95 -4.85
N ASN A 104 9.85 -22.82 -4.78
CA ASN A 104 10.71 -23.81 -4.13
C ASN A 104 11.31 -23.17 -2.88
N GLY A 105 10.44 -23.04 -1.87
CA GLY A 105 10.78 -22.48 -0.56
C GLY A 105 11.48 -23.50 0.32
N ASN A 106 12.78 -23.50 0.32
CA ASN A 106 13.55 -24.12 1.38
C ASN A 106 14.00 -23.03 2.36
N SER A 107 13.07 -22.53 3.13
CA SER A 107 13.35 -21.60 4.23
C SER A 107 13.58 -22.40 5.52
N ARG A 108 14.83 -22.57 5.87
CA ARG A 108 15.22 -23.00 7.20
C ARG A 108 14.80 -21.93 8.20
N HIS A 109 13.77 -22.22 8.97
CA HIS A 109 13.42 -21.49 10.19
C HIS A 109 14.60 -21.47 11.15
N ARG A 110 15.07 -20.28 11.48
CA ARG A 110 15.88 -20.06 12.67
C ARG A 110 14.97 -19.30 13.63
N ALA A 111 14.47 -20.03 14.60
CA ALA A 111 13.70 -19.52 15.71
C ALA A 111 14.54 -18.52 16.53
N ALA A 112 13.97 -17.38 16.81
CA ALA A 112 14.31 -16.56 17.95
C ALA A 112 12.98 -16.27 18.67
N GLU A 113 12.83 -16.92 19.81
CA GLU A 113 11.76 -16.70 20.78
C GLU A 113 11.85 -15.27 21.31
N SER A 114 10.73 -14.56 21.29
CA SER A 114 10.43 -13.52 22.26
C SER A 114 8.92 -13.49 22.46
N ASP A 115 8.50 -13.97 23.64
CA ASP A 115 7.20 -13.75 24.23
C ASP A 115 6.84 -12.26 24.19
N ASP A 116 5.62 -11.98 23.76
CA ASP A 116 4.73 -10.99 24.37
C ASP A 116 3.32 -11.14 23.77
N GLU A 117 2.38 -11.59 24.62
CA GLU A 117 0.94 -11.59 24.42
C GLU A 117 0.44 -10.15 24.30
N ASP A 118 -0.44 -9.89 23.34
CA ASP A 118 -1.74 -9.26 23.49
C ASP A 118 -2.29 -8.67 22.17
N GLY A 119 -3.55 -9.01 21.85
CA GLY A 119 -4.48 -8.12 21.15
C GLY A 119 -4.82 -8.43 19.70
N GLU A 120 -5.97 -9.05 19.56
CA GLU A 120 -6.81 -9.17 18.35
C GLU A 120 -6.72 -7.95 17.41
N ASN A 121 -6.07 -8.15 16.25
CA ASN A 121 -6.28 -7.41 15.01
C ASN A 121 -5.71 -8.17 13.79
N GLY A 122 -6.00 -9.46 13.70
CA GLY A 122 -5.39 -10.40 12.77
C GLY A 122 -5.84 -10.34 11.30
N ALA A 123 -6.48 -9.27 10.83
CA ALA A 123 -6.98 -9.22 9.44
C ALA A 123 -6.20 -8.28 8.50
N SER A 124 -5.41 -7.36 9.02
CA SER A 124 -4.63 -6.40 8.23
C SER A 124 -3.14 -6.76 8.13
N GLU A 125 -2.61 -7.51 9.08
CA GLU A 125 -1.17 -7.76 9.21
C GLU A 125 -0.62 -8.66 8.09
N ASP A 126 -1.35 -9.68 7.65
CA ASP A 126 -0.86 -10.61 6.62
C ASP A 126 -0.89 -10.04 5.18
N GLU A 127 -1.71 -9.04 4.88
CA GLU A 127 -1.66 -8.33 3.59
C GLU A 127 -0.48 -7.35 3.57
N ASP A 128 -0.15 -6.78 4.72
CA ASP A 128 1.02 -5.92 4.91
C ASP A 128 2.32 -6.73 4.80
N ASP A 129 2.40 -7.95 5.35
CA ASP A 129 3.59 -8.81 5.31
C ASP A 129 3.98 -9.23 3.88
N VAL A 130 3.00 -9.54 3.03
CA VAL A 130 3.26 -9.89 1.62
C VAL A 130 3.78 -8.68 0.84
N MET A 131 3.23 -7.50 1.11
CA MET A 131 3.69 -6.25 0.50
C MET A 131 5.09 -5.90 1.00
N GLU A 132 5.39 -6.16 2.27
CA GLU A 132 6.70 -5.91 2.89
C GLU A 132 7.80 -6.82 2.31
N GLU A 133 7.50 -8.09 2.02
CA GLU A 133 8.44 -9.04 1.42
C GLU A 133 8.79 -8.70 -0.04
N GLU A 134 7.83 -8.23 -0.80
CA GLU A 134 8.05 -7.75 -2.17
C GLU A 134 8.80 -6.41 -2.21
N LEU A 135 8.48 -5.51 -1.29
CA LEU A 135 9.24 -4.27 -1.08
C LEU A 135 10.69 -4.57 -0.68
N ALA A 136 10.93 -5.61 0.12
CA ALA A 136 12.27 -6.03 0.52
C ALA A 136 13.10 -6.57 -0.67
N ARG A 137 12.48 -7.24 -1.65
CA ARG A 137 13.16 -7.66 -2.89
C ARG A 137 13.56 -6.46 -3.74
N ARG A 138 12.67 -5.46 -3.89
CA ARG A 138 12.97 -4.19 -4.58
C ARG A 138 14.12 -3.44 -3.90
N ARG A 139 14.16 -3.46 -2.57
CA ARG A 139 15.24 -2.91 -1.74
C ARG A 139 16.63 -3.32 -2.20
N ARG A 140 16.84 -4.62 -2.33
CA ARG A 140 18.16 -5.19 -2.61
C ARG A 140 18.71 -4.82 -3.98
N ARG A 141 17.86 -4.51 -4.94
CA ARG A 141 18.25 -4.24 -6.34
C ARG A 141 18.49 -2.76 -6.60
N LEU A 142 17.60 -1.89 -6.14
CA LEU A 142 17.79 -0.44 -6.27
C LEU A 142 19.06 0.02 -5.53
N MET A 143 19.36 -0.57 -4.38
CA MET A 143 20.59 -0.27 -3.63
C MET A 143 21.88 -0.75 -4.33
N LYS A 144 21.81 -1.63 -5.34
CA LYS A 144 23.00 -2.04 -6.09
C LYS A 144 23.46 -0.99 -7.09
N ASN A 145 22.54 -0.23 -7.68
CA ASN A 145 22.82 0.65 -8.80
C ASN A 145 22.97 2.12 -8.40
N TYR A 146 22.23 2.58 -7.38
CA TYR A 146 22.19 3.99 -6.99
C TYR A 146 22.13 4.16 -5.47
N LYS A 147 22.67 5.28 -5.00
CA LYS A 147 22.49 5.74 -3.62
C LYS A 147 21.49 6.89 -3.60
N ILE A 148 20.75 7.03 -2.51
CA ILE A 148 19.69 8.04 -2.39
C ILE A 148 20.18 9.46 -2.70
N GLN A 149 21.39 9.81 -2.26
CA GLN A 149 21.96 11.15 -2.49
C GLN A 149 22.29 11.45 -3.95
N GLU A 150 22.37 10.43 -4.80
CA GLU A 150 22.66 10.56 -6.24
C GLU A 150 21.38 10.89 -7.01
N VAL A 151 20.24 10.39 -6.55
CA VAL A 151 18.97 10.42 -7.31
C VAL A 151 17.90 11.31 -6.71
N ILE A 152 18.00 11.67 -5.42
CA ILE A 152 17.02 12.53 -4.73
C ILE A 152 17.69 13.79 -4.22
N ARG A 153 17.03 14.93 -4.45
CA ARG A 153 17.53 16.24 -4.05
C ARG A 153 16.67 16.88 -2.97
N ARG A 154 17.33 17.72 -2.18
CA ARG A 154 16.65 18.60 -1.23
C ARG A 154 15.69 19.53 -1.96
N ARG A 155 14.53 19.83 -1.36
CA ARG A 155 13.43 20.63 -1.91
C ARG A 155 12.65 19.97 -3.05
N GLN A 156 12.95 18.72 -3.39
CA GLN A 156 12.16 17.99 -4.37
C GLN A 156 10.74 17.79 -3.85
N ILE A 157 9.75 17.95 -4.73
CA ILE A 157 8.33 17.75 -4.44
C ILE A 157 7.93 16.36 -4.92
N MET A 158 7.14 15.67 -4.14
CA MET A 158 6.62 14.35 -4.47
C MET A 158 5.30 14.06 -3.77
N LEU A 159 4.49 13.17 -4.34
CA LEU A 159 3.32 12.61 -3.67
C LEU A 159 3.77 11.48 -2.76
N VAL A 160 3.32 11.52 -1.51
CA VAL A 160 3.63 10.48 -0.52
C VAL A 160 2.35 10.00 0.15
N GLN A 161 2.31 8.73 0.49
CA GLN A 161 1.25 8.10 1.26
C GLN A 161 1.78 7.67 2.62
N VAL A 162 0.98 7.86 3.67
CA VAL A 162 1.32 7.43 5.03
C VAL A 162 1.09 5.92 5.16
N VAL A 163 2.15 5.18 5.46
CA VAL A 163 2.10 3.73 5.71
C VAL A 163 1.92 3.44 7.20
N LYS A 164 2.73 4.11 8.03
CA LYS A 164 2.65 3.99 9.50
C LYS A 164 2.62 5.38 10.10
N GLU A 165 1.78 5.56 11.10
CA GLU A 165 1.61 6.84 11.79
C GLU A 165 2.81 7.21 12.66
N GLU A 166 2.84 8.47 13.07
CA GLU A 166 3.82 8.94 14.05
C GLU A 166 3.69 8.15 15.36
N ARG A 167 4.81 7.68 15.88
CA ARG A 167 4.84 6.95 17.15
C ARG A 167 5.96 7.46 18.04
N GLY A 168 5.61 7.96 19.22
CA GLY A 168 6.58 8.50 20.17
C GLY A 168 7.38 9.64 19.55
N ASN A 169 8.71 9.47 19.42
CA ASN A 169 9.62 10.45 18.83
C ASN A 169 9.88 10.23 17.33
N LYS A 170 9.24 9.22 16.71
CA LYS A 170 9.45 8.90 15.29
C LYS A 170 8.35 9.55 14.45
N GLY A 171 8.72 10.17 13.34
CA GLY A 171 7.78 10.66 12.34
C GLY A 171 7.12 9.51 11.58
N ALA A 172 6.04 9.81 10.84
CA ALA A 172 5.33 8.85 10.03
C ALA A 172 6.24 8.18 9.00
N ALA A 173 6.03 6.88 8.76
CA ALA A 173 6.64 6.19 7.65
C ALA A 173 5.83 6.46 6.37
N LEU A 174 6.52 6.89 5.32
CA LEU A 174 5.94 7.31 4.05
C LEU A 174 6.40 6.41 2.91
N THR A 175 5.57 6.34 1.86
CA THR A 175 5.91 5.71 0.59
C THR A 175 5.44 6.59 -0.57
N THR A 176 6.09 6.47 -1.72
CA THR A 176 5.62 7.07 -2.98
C THR A 176 4.88 6.06 -3.85
N TYR A 177 4.86 4.78 -3.47
CA TYR A 177 4.04 3.76 -4.11
C TYR A 177 2.62 3.87 -3.58
N LEU A 178 1.75 4.54 -4.35
CA LEU A 178 0.40 4.83 -3.93
C LEU A 178 -0.48 3.58 -3.98
N SER A 179 -1.32 3.41 -2.97
CA SER A 179 -2.34 2.38 -2.91
C SER A 179 -3.70 2.98 -2.56
N LEU A 180 -4.65 2.84 -3.47
CA LEU A 180 -6.00 3.37 -3.32
C LEU A 180 -6.93 2.22 -2.94
N ALA A 181 -7.23 2.13 -1.65
CA ALA A 181 -8.05 1.06 -1.11
C ALA A 181 -9.52 1.28 -1.42
N GLY A 182 -10.10 0.35 -2.18
CA GLY A 182 -11.54 0.21 -2.37
C GLY A 182 -12.11 -0.92 -1.50
N ARG A 183 -13.42 -1.10 -1.55
CA ARG A 183 -14.12 -2.15 -0.79
C ARG A 183 -13.71 -3.55 -1.21
N TYR A 184 -13.57 -3.81 -2.51
CA TYR A 184 -13.31 -5.13 -3.10
C TYR A 184 -11.93 -5.27 -3.71
N GLY A 185 -11.21 -4.17 -3.89
CA GLY A 185 -9.89 -4.15 -4.49
C GLY A 185 -9.05 -2.99 -4.01
N VAL A 186 -7.75 -3.07 -4.28
CA VAL A 186 -6.79 -1.99 -4.08
C VAL A 186 -6.18 -1.67 -5.43
N LEU A 187 -6.30 -0.43 -5.87
CA LEU A 187 -5.66 0.06 -7.10
C LEU A 187 -4.31 0.69 -6.75
N MET A 188 -3.28 0.28 -7.45
CA MET A 188 -1.92 0.83 -7.34
C MET A 188 -1.60 1.57 -8.65
N PRO A 189 -1.76 2.91 -8.69
CA PRO A 189 -1.69 3.67 -9.93
C PRO A 189 -0.28 3.83 -10.51
N ASN A 190 0.76 3.62 -9.71
CA ASN A 190 2.16 3.75 -10.11
C ASN A 190 2.97 2.48 -9.86
N THR A 191 2.33 1.32 -9.94
CA THR A 191 3.01 0.03 -9.80
C THR A 191 2.69 -0.79 -11.02
N ALA A 192 3.70 -1.17 -11.81
CA ALA A 192 3.54 -1.90 -13.07
C ALA A 192 2.98 -3.33 -12.92
N ARG A 193 2.67 -3.74 -11.71
CA ARG A 193 2.19 -5.08 -11.39
C ARG A 193 0.82 -5.32 -11.98
N GLY A 194 0.77 -6.18 -12.98
CA GLY A 194 -0.50 -6.68 -13.52
C GLY A 194 -1.27 -7.45 -12.44
N GLY A 195 -2.43 -7.00 -12.07
CA GLY A 195 -3.45 -7.55 -11.19
C GLY A 195 -3.12 -8.79 -10.35
N GLY A 196 -3.51 -8.76 -9.10
CA GLY A 196 -3.34 -9.86 -8.16
C GLY A 196 -4.66 -10.26 -7.50
N ILE A 197 -4.64 -11.41 -6.84
CA ILE A 197 -5.75 -11.90 -6.04
C ILE A 197 -5.18 -12.19 -4.65
N SER A 198 -5.83 -11.66 -3.60
CA SER A 198 -5.43 -11.88 -2.22
C SER A 198 -5.13 -13.35 -1.96
N ARG A 199 -4.01 -13.65 -1.31
CA ARG A 199 -3.59 -15.01 -0.95
C ARG A 199 -4.57 -15.67 0.03
N LYS A 200 -5.32 -14.89 0.79
CA LYS A 200 -6.36 -15.37 1.71
C LYS A 200 -7.55 -16.03 0.99
N ILE A 201 -7.71 -15.81 -0.32
CA ILE A 201 -8.71 -16.52 -1.14
C ILE A 201 -8.10 -17.85 -1.54
N THR A 202 -8.39 -18.90 -0.79
CA THR A 202 -7.83 -20.25 -0.97
C THR A 202 -8.59 -21.12 -1.96
N VAL A 203 -9.87 -20.81 -2.22
CA VAL A 203 -10.73 -21.58 -3.13
C VAL A 203 -10.29 -21.42 -4.58
N ALA A 204 -9.80 -22.48 -5.20
CA ALA A 204 -9.25 -22.46 -6.56
C ALA A 204 -10.27 -21.99 -7.62
N ALA A 205 -11.55 -22.36 -7.48
CA ALA A 205 -12.62 -21.94 -8.38
C ALA A 205 -12.84 -20.41 -8.32
N ASP A 206 -12.85 -19.83 -7.11
CA ASP A 206 -13.00 -18.39 -6.91
C ASP A 206 -11.78 -17.64 -7.46
N ARG A 207 -10.58 -18.14 -7.22
CA ARG A 207 -9.36 -17.56 -7.78
C ARG A 207 -9.37 -17.53 -9.31
N LYS A 208 -9.79 -18.65 -9.95
CA LYS A 208 -9.89 -18.74 -11.42
C LYS A 208 -10.90 -17.70 -11.95
N LYS A 209 -12.08 -17.63 -11.32
CA LYS A 209 -13.12 -16.64 -11.66
C LYS A 209 -12.62 -15.20 -11.52
N LEU A 210 -11.98 -14.89 -10.40
CA LEU A 210 -11.45 -13.55 -10.15
C LEU A 210 -10.32 -13.17 -11.11
N LYS A 211 -9.46 -14.12 -11.47
CA LYS A 211 -8.41 -13.90 -12.50
C LYS A 211 -9.02 -13.48 -13.83
N THR A 212 -10.08 -14.19 -14.27
CA THR A 212 -10.82 -13.82 -15.50
C THR A 212 -11.46 -12.44 -15.37
N ILE A 213 -12.02 -12.10 -14.22
CA ILE A 213 -12.60 -10.78 -13.95
C ILE A 213 -11.53 -9.70 -14.05
N VAL A 214 -10.40 -9.84 -13.35
CA VAL A 214 -9.30 -8.87 -13.35
C VAL A 214 -8.76 -8.66 -14.76
N GLN A 215 -8.54 -9.75 -15.52
CA GLN A 215 -8.10 -9.65 -16.92
C GLN A 215 -9.11 -8.95 -17.84
N SER A 216 -10.39 -8.99 -17.49
CA SER A 216 -11.46 -8.31 -18.24
C SER A 216 -11.68 -6.85 -17.80
N LEU A 217 -11.03 -6.41 -16.73
CA LEU A 217 -11.00 -5.00 -16.33
C LEU A 217 -9.85 -4.35 -17.13
N ASP A 218 -10.17 -3.34 -17.93
CA ASP A 218 -9.17 -2.55 -18.66
C ASP A 218 -8.36 -1.70 -17.65
N VAL A 219 -7.43 -2.35 -16.96
CA VAL A 219 -6.48 -1.65 -16.08
C VAL A 219 -5.35 -1.11 -16.97
N PRO A 220 -5.07 0.20 -16.97
CA PRO A 220 -4.00 0.78 -17.77
C PRO A 220 -2.64 0.15 -17.47
N GLN A 221 -1.75 0.10 -18.49
CA GLN A 221 -0.37 -0.30 -18.27
C GLN A 221 0.31 0.58 -17.22
N GLY A 222 1.10 -0.03 -16.36
CA GLY A 222 1.75 0.67 -15.24
C GLY A 222 0.89 0.78 -13.99
N MET A 223 -0.34 0.24 -14.00
CA MET A 223 -1.20 0.16 -12.81
C MET A 223 -1.41 -1.29 -12.40
N GLY A 224 -1.44 -1.52 -11.10
CA GLY A 224 -1.79 -2.81 -10.50
C GLY A 224 -3.14 -2.78 -9.81
N LEU A 225 -3.86 -3.90 -9.85
CA LEU A 225 -5.10 -4.09 -9.11
C LEU A 225 -5.04 -5.38 -8.31
N ILE A 226 -5.23 -5.30 -7.00
CA ILE A 226 -5.31 -6.47 -6.13
C ILE A 226 -6.76 -6.64 -5.65
N VAL A 227 -7.36 -7.81 -5.91
CA VAL A 227 -8.69 -8.12 -5.41
C VAL A 227 -8.60 -8.63 -3.97
N ARG A 228 -9.34 -7.97 -3.06
CA ARG A 228 -9.41 -8.30 -1.64
C ARG A 228 -10.32 -9.49 -1.37
N THR A 229 -10.23 -10.07 -0.17
CA THR A 229 -11.10 -11.18 0.28
C THR A 229 -12.58 -10.87 0.19
N ALA A 230 -12.98 -9.63 0.46
CA ALA A 230 -14.36 -9.16 0.32
C ALA A 230 -14.89 -9.24 -1.13
N GLY A 231 -13.99 -9.27 -2.13
CA GLY A 231 -14.32 -9.43 -3.54
C GLY A 231 -14.50 -10.88 -4.01
N ALA A 232 -14.21 -11.89 -3.18
CA ALA A 232 -14.15 -13.30 -3.59
C ALA A 232 -15.41 -13.84 -4.28
N LYS A 233 -16.59 -13.42 -3.82
CA LYS A 233 -17.89 -13.86 -4.34
C LYS A 233 -18.63 -12.78 -5.13
N ARG A 234 -17.94 -11.70 -5.52
CA ARG A 234 -18.56 -10.56 -6.18
C ARG A 234 -18.54 -10.69 -7.71
N THR A 235 -19.40 -9.93 -8.35
CA THR A 235 -19.49 -9.84 -9.81
C THR A 235 -18.47 -8.83 -10.35
N LYS A 236 -18.20 -8.90 -11.68
CA LYS A 236 -17.34 -7.92 -12.36
C LYS A 236 -17.80 -6.48 -12.12
N THR A 237 -19.11 -6.23 -12.19
CA THR A 237 -19.71 -4.90 -12.02
C THR A 237 -19.50 -4.33 -10.63
N GLU A 238 -19.57 -5.19 -9.60
CA GLU A 238 -19.32 -4.78 -8.22
C GLU A 238 -17.84 -4.48 -7.95
N ILE A 239 -16.94 -5.26 -8.54
CA ILE A 239 -15.47 -5.06 -8.38
C ILE A 239 -15.01 -3.80 -9.16
N LYS A 240 -15.66 -3.49 -10.30
CA LYS A 240 -15.34 -2.30 -11.10
C LYS A 240 -15.83 -0.99 -10.45
N ARG A 241 -16.81 -1.07 -9.57
CA ARG A 241 -17.41 0.08 -8.88
C ARG A 241 -16.54 0.59 -7.75
#